data_e9746086bd018c72982775455bea7d50
#
_entry.id   e9746086bd018c72982775455bea7d50
#
_cell.length_a   1.000
_cell.length_b   1.000
_cell.length_c   1.000
_cell.angle_alpha   90.00
_cell.angle_beta   90.00
_cell.angle_gamma   90.00
#
_symmetry.space_group_name_H-M   'P 1'
#
loop_
_entity.id
_entity.type
_entity.pdbx_description
1 polymer ?
#
loop_
_entity_poly.entity_id
_entity_poly.type
_entity_poly.pdbx_seq_one_letter_code
_entity_poly.pdbx_strand_id
1 'polypeptide(L)'
;MLDQFFTWVGSAYTSSRSVAVTIGVIFSAMLFYKKFFRWIGLFFTRKFPEAKKNHKYAILIPARNEASVIANLLDSIHQQDYDLDLVTIFVIADNCTDNTAQIARENGAVCYERFDDAHRTKGYALQYLFERIEEDYGRMSFEGYFIFDSDNLLAPDYITRMNESFDAGCKLITSYRNTKNFTESWIASTYALHWLRSIRNNHRPRSVLRLATNIQGTGFLFSNEIVRDGWKYTSITEDRALTVDAVAQGYEITYNDSAVFYDEQPVSLKIAFRQRLRWSRGHLEAFVETGPYLFLNIFFGKLLVRTKWHRETENTKKERTPKTVLLSILESIRHRCASFDTLMQLTPFGLINIVKWLLVSFFIYGCSCYVNGIDQAALFTGGNYLSRLVGIFFHPVLNVHSGMDALWAGLFLAFWRRLIFRLDDYLWDTLTAVYLFIVEYERMPHIPWYKKVLYCLTWPTFDIIGRFTTYIAVFKKVSWKTIPHESKVTIEDLHACSNNLKKQAAISHSSKHLQGSKA
;
A
#
# COMPACT_ATOMS: atom_id res chain seq x y z
N MET A 1 26.02 -41.95 10.55
CA MET A 1 25.76 -40.91 9.50
C MET A 1 24.78 -39.83 9.99
N LEU A 2 23.57 -40.19 10.46
CA LEU A 2 22.60 -39.21 10.99
C LEU A 2 23.13 -38.46 12.22
N ASP A 3 23.74 -39.15 13.18
CA ASP A 3 24.32 -38.51 14.36
C ASP A 3 25.44 -37.54 14.01
N GLN A 4 26.30 -37.89 13.07
CA GLN A 4 27.36 -36.99 12.60
C GLN A 4 26.78 -35.76 11.91
N PHE A 5 25.71 -35.92 11.14
CA PHE A 5 25.02 -34.83 10.48
C PHE A 5 24.40 -33.86 11.50
N PHE A 6 23.63 -34.37 12.48
CA PHE A 6 23.02 -33.54 13.52
C PHE A 6 24.05 -32.85 14.41
N THR A 7 25.14 -33.54 14.73
CA THR A 7 26.25 -32.95 15.48
C THR A 7 26.91 -31.83 14.73
N TRP A 8 27.18 -32.03 13.44
CA TRP A 8 27.78 -31.01 12.59
C TRP A 8 26.87 -29.78 12.42
N VAL A 9 25.57 -29.96 12.12
CA VAL A 9 24.61 -28.85 12.00
C VAL A 9 24.41 -28.16 13.33
N GLY A 10 24.24 -28.89 14.42
CA GLY A 10 23.98 -28.35 15.75
C GLY A 10 25.14 -27.55 16.32
N SER A 11 26.39 -27.94 16.01
CA SER A 11 27.59 -27.18 16.42
C SER A 11 27.64 -25.78 15.85
N ALA A 12 27.00 -25.54 14.70
CA ALA A 12 26.91 -24.22 14.07
C ALA A 12 25.85 -23.29 14.70
N TYR A 13 25.08 -23.75 15.69
CA TYR A 13 23.93 -22.99 16.22
C TYR A 13 24.32 -21.64 16.79
N THR A 14 25.33 -21.58 17.66
CA THR A 14 25.74 -20.33 18.31
C THR A 14 26.18 -19.28 17.29
N SER A 15 27.00 -19.67 16.32
CA SER A 15 27.47 -18.79 15.24
C SER A 15 26.32 -18.33 14.34
N SER A 16 25.47 -19.26 13.90
CA SER A 16 24.30 -18.96 13.07
C SER A 16 23.29 -18.06 13.79
N ARG A 17 23.07 -18.26 15.09
CA ARG A 17 22.23 -17.40 15.93
C ARG A 17 22.81 -15.99 16.03
N SER A 18 24.12 -15.86 16.26
CA SER A 18 24.78 -14.55 16.34
C SER A 18 24.63 -13.78 15.03
N VAL A 19 24.87 -14.42 13.88
CA VAL A 19 24.65 -13.81 12.55
C VAL A 19 23.18 -13.41 12.37
N ALA A 20 22.23 -14.29 12.69
CA ALA A 20 20.81 -14.03 12.56
C ALA A 20 20.32 -12.88 13.47
N VAL A 21 20.86 -12.76 14.67
CA VAL A 21 20.59 -11.66 15.61
C VAL A 21 21.17 -10.36 15.06
N THR A 22 22.42 -10.37 14.60
CA THR A 22 23.07 -9.20 13.99
C THR A 22 22.30 -8.68 12.80
N ILE A 23 21.90 -9.54 11.86
CA ILE A 23 21.03 -9.17 10.73
C ILE A 23 19.70 -8.58 11.24
N GLY A 24 19.10 -9.19 12.27
CA GLY A 24 17.87 -8.68 12.89
C GLY A 24 18.01 -7.29 13.49
N VAL A 25 19.14 -7.02 14.17
CA VAL A 25 19.46 -5.72 14.77
C VAL A 25 19.65 -4.67 13.66
N ILE A 26 20.42 -5.00 12.62
CA ILE A 26 20.63 -4.10 11.46
C ILE A 26 19.29 -3.74 10.81
N PHE A 27 18.43 -4.72 10.52
CA PHE A 27 17.12 -4.46 9.94
C PHE A 27 16.21 -3.65 10.87
N SER A 28 16.27 -3.90 12.17
CA SER A 28 15.50 -3.13 13.15
C SER A 28 15.97 -1.67 13.22
N ALA A 29 17.29 -1.44 13.17
CA ALA A 29 17.88 -0.11 13.11
C ALA A 29 17.48 0.61 11.81
N MET A 30 17.60 -0.07 10.67
CA MET A 30 17.20 0.47 9.36
C MET A 30 15.72 0.84 9.28
N LEU A 31 14.84 0.14 10.01
CA LEU A 31 13.40 0.38 10.00
C LEU A 31 12.93 1.26 11.17
N PHE A 32 13.83 1.65 12.08
CA PHE A 32 13.48 2.39 13.29
C PHE A 32 12.79 3.73 13.00
N TYR A 33 13.20 4.43 11.92
CA TYR A 33 12.61 5.69 11.51
C TYR A 33 11.09 5.59 11.23
N LYS A 34 10.57 4.41 10.84
CA LYS A 34 9.12 4.19 10.61
C LYS A 34 8.28 4.37 11.89
N LYS A 35 8.90 4.27 13.08
CA LYS A 35 8.22 4.57 14.35
C LYS A 35 7.88 6.06 14.44
N PHE A 36 8.78 6.93 13.97
CA PHE A 36 8.52 8.38 13.91
C PHE A 36 7.46 8.74 12.89
N PHE A 37 7.35 7.98 11.80
CA PHE A 37 6.31 8.20 10.80
C PHE A 37 4.91 8.04 11.39
N ARG A 38 4.69 7.13 12.32
CA ARG A 38 3.40 6.98 13.01
C ARG A 38 3.01 8.27 13.76
N TRP A 39 3.95 8.88 14.46
CA TRP A 39 3.71 10.14 15.17
C TRP A 39 3.44 11.30 14.20
N ILE A 40 4.23 11.42 13.14
CA ILE A 40 4.01 12.45 12.12
C ILE A 40 2.63 12.27 11.48
N GLY A 41 2.28 11.07 11.03
CA GLY A 41 0.99 10.80 10.37
C GLY A 41 -0.23 10.92 11.30
N LEU A 42 -0.02 10.86 12.62
CA LEU A 42 -1.07 11.10 13.61
C LEU A 42 -1.45 12.59 13.66
N PHE A 43 -0.45 13.48 13.74
CA PHE A 43 -0.67 14.89 14.04
C PHE A 43 -0.61 15.79 12.81
N PHE A 44 0.10 15.38 11.75
CA PHE A 44 0.40 16.25 10.63
C PHE A 44 -0.07 15.65 9.30
N THR A 45 -0.57 16.53 8.44
CA THR A 45 -0.79 16.27 7.02
C THR A 45 -0.33 17.49 6.23
N ARG A 46 0.12 17.28 4.98
CA ARG A 46 0.48 18.37 4.09
C ARG A 46 -0.79 19.03 3.58
N LYS A 47 -0.85 20.35 3.66
CA LYS A 47 -1.93 21.18 3.10
C LYS A 47 -1.41 21.90 1.87
N PHE A 48 -2.29 22.16 0.94
CA PHE A 48 -1.99 22.90 -0.28
C PHE A 48 -2.78 24.20 -0.28
N PRO A 49 -2.22 25.29 -0.86
CA PRO A 49 -2.96 26.53 -1.06
C PRO A 49 -4.04 26.33 -2.12
N GLU A 50 -5.02 27.21 -2.16
CA GLU A 50 -5.96 27.30 -3.26
C GLU A 50 -5.22 27.47 -4.59
N ALA A 51 -5.69 26.78 -5.62
CA ALA A 51 -5.07 26.84 -6.94
C ALA A 51 -5.31 28.22 -7.57
N LYS A 52 -4.29 28.74 -8.25
CA LYS A 52 -4.37 30.00 -9.01
C LYS A 52 -4.89 29.78 -10.43
N LYS A 53 -4.80 28.54 -10.92
CA LYS A 53 -5.18 28.15 -12.27
C LYS A 53 -5.88 26.79 -12.24
N ASN A 54 -6.95 26.65 -13.02
CA ASN A 54 -7.50 25.36 -13.38
C ASN A 54 -6.71 24.78 -14.56
N HIS A 55 -6.19 23.58 -14.40
CA HIS A 55 -5.38 22.88 -15.39
C HIS A 55 -6.24 21.94 -16.23
N LYS A 56 -5.80 21.66 -17.46
CA LYS A 56 -6.50 20.74 -18.37
C LYS A 56 -6.09 19.30 -18.10
N TYR A 57 -7.09 18.46 -17.81
CA TYR A 57 -6.88 17.07 -17.41
C TYR A 57 -7.53 16.06 -18.36
N ALA A 58 -6.89 14.89 -18.48
CA ALA A 58 -7.51 13.68 -18.98
C ALA A 58 -7.77 12.72 -17.83
N ILE A 59 -8.95 12.12 -17.77
CA ILE A 59 -9.31 11.05 -16.83
C ILE A 59 -9.30 9.74 -17.60
N LEU A 60 -8.48 8.79 -17.15
CA LEU A 60 -8.27 7.50 -17.79
C LEU A 60 -8.92 6.39 -16.96
N ILE A 61 -9.87 5.66 -17.54
CA ILE A 61 -10.65 4.62 -16.89
C ILE A 61 -10.49 3.31 -17.66
N PRO A 62 -9.57 2.42 -17.27
CA PRO A 62 -9.51 1.07 -17.80
C PRO A 62 -10.65 0.23 -17.22
N ALA A 63 -11.50 -0.32 -18.10
CA ALA A 63 -12.67 -1.09 -17.74
C ALA A 63 -12.67 -2.47 -18.42
N ARG A 64 -13.09 -3.49 -17.70
CA ARG A 64 -13.24 -4.83 -18.24
C ARG A 64 -14.45 -5.56 -17.64
N ASN A 65 -15.57 -5.55 -18.37
CA ASN A 65 -16.86 -6.08 -17.92
C ASN A 65 -17.34 -5.38 -16.63
N GLU A 66 -17.46 -4.06 -16.68
CA GLU A 66 -17.80 -3.18 -15.57
C GLU A 66 -19.13 -2.41 -15.82
N ALA A 67 -20.00 -2.97 -16.67
CA ALA A 67 -21.28 -2.37 -17.01
C ALA A 67 -22.17 -2.05 -15.79
N SER A 68 -21.98 -2.77 -14.67
CA SER A 68 -22.74 -2.59 -13.43
C SER A 68 -22.35 -1.36 -12.62
N VAL A 69 -21.15 -0.83 -12.79
CA VAL A 69 -20.57 0.20 -11.89
C VAL A 69 -20.04 1.44 -12.60
N ILE A 70 -19.67 1.34 -13.89
CA ILE A 70 -18.99 2.42 -14.62
C ILE A 70 -19.83 3.71 -14.70
N ALA A 71 -21.15 3.61 -14.83
CA ALA A 71 -22.05 4.76 -14.87
C ALA A 71 -21.94 5.61 -13.59
N ASN A 72 -21.88 4.96 -12.40
CA ASN A 72 -21.78 5.66 -11.13
C ASN A 72 -20.47 6.47 -11.00
N LEU A 73 -19.36 5.96 -11.54
CA LEU A 73 -18.11 6.72 -11.60
C LEU A 73 -18.26 7.94 -12.51
N LEU A 74 -18.80 7.75 -13.72
CA LEU A 74 -19.00 8.83 -14.70
C LEU A 74 -19.92 9.92 -14.15
N ASP A 75 -21.01 9.54 -13.48
CA ASP A 75 -21.91 10.47 -12.79
C ASP A 75 -21.17 11.26 -11.70
N SER A 76 -20.33 10.62 -10.90
CA SER A 76 -19.54 11.30 -9.86
C SER A 76 -18.49 12.26 -10.44
N ILE A 77 -18.01 12.01 -11.67
CA ILE A 77 -17.11 12.93 -12.38
C ILE A 77 -17.89 14.12 -12.93
N HIS A 78 -19.09 13.91 -13.46
CA HIS A 78 -19.95 15.01 -13.96
C HIS A 78 -20.46 15.92 -12.81
N GLN A 79 -20.45 15.46 -11.58
CA GLN A 79 -20.84 16.23 -10.37
C GLN A 79 -19.65 16.95 -9.71
N GLN A 80 -18.47 16.99 -10.34
CA GLN A 80 -17.30 17.65 -9.74
C GLN A 80 -17.44 19.16 -9.73
N ASP A 81 -17.02 19.77 -8.62
CA ASP A 81 -16.85 21.22 -8.45
C ASP A 81 -15.53 21.66 -9.13
N TYR A 82 -15.53 21.56 -10.44
CA TYR A 82 -14.42 21.92 -11.32
C TYR A 82 -14.95 22.30 -12.71
N ASP A 83 -14.19 23.11 -13.45
CA ASP A 83 -14.53 23.45 -14.83
C ASP A 83 -14.40 22.20 -15.73
N LEU A 84 -15.53 21.60 -16.07
CA LEU A 84 -15.59 20.35 -16.82
C LEU A 84 -15.18 20.51 -18.30
N ASP A 85 -15.15 21.72 -18.84
CA ASP A 85 -14.62 22.00 -20.19
C ASP A 85 -13.10 21.74 -20.25
N LEU A 86 -12.43 21.72 -19.09
CA LEU A 86 -11.02 21.38 -18.94
C LEU A 86 -10.78 19.90 -18.65
N VAL A 87 -11.83 19.08 -18.60
CA VAL A 87 -11.73 17.66 -18.26
C VAL A 87 -12.22 16.81 -19.42
N THR A 88 -11.38 15.90 -19.92
CA THR A 88 -11.79 14.91 -20.94
C THR A 88 -11.74 13.52 -20.32
N ILE A 89 -12.84 12.77 -20.42
CA ILE A 89 -12.97 11.42 -19.87
C ILE A 89 -12.70 10.41 -20.96
N PHE A 90 -11.72 9.55 -20.74
CA PHE A 90 -11.36 8.44 -21.63
C PHE A 90 -11.60 7.10 -20.94
N VAL A 91 -12.35 6.24 -21.61
CA VAL A 91 -12.57 4.85 -21.19
C VAL A 91 -11.90 3.91 -22.16
N ILE A 92 -11.15 2.95 -21.68
CA ILE A 92 -10.68 1.81 -22.48
C ILE A 92 -11.45 0.55 -22.07
N ALA A 93 -12.36 0.10 -22.92
CA ALA A 93 -13.07 -1.17 -22.78
C ALA A 93 -12.17 -2.31 -23.25
N ASP A 94 -11.42 -2.93 -22.30
CA ASP A 94 -10.40 -3.94 -22.58
C ASP A 94 -10.99 -5.35 -22.55
N ASN A 95 -11.12 -5.99 -23.71
CA ASN A 95 -11.70 -7.33 -23.86
C ASN A 95 -13.08 -7.45 -23.18
N CYS A 96 -13.93 -6.43 -23.29
CA CYS A 96 -15.30 -6.46 -22.77
C CYS A 96 -16.20 -7.38 -23.61
N THR A 97 -17.07 -8.10 -22.92
CA THR A 97 -18.11 -8.96 -23.51
C THR A 97 -19.51 -8.50 -23.14
N ASP A 98 -19.63 -7.46 -22.34
CA ASP A 98 -20.85 -6.80 -21.90
C ASP A 98 -21.01 -5.42 -22.57
N ASN A 99 -22.00 -4.64 -22.15
CA ASN A 99 -22.28 -3.32 -22.70
C ASN A 99 -21.48 -2.16 -22.04
N THR A 100 -20.35 -2.45 -21.39
CA THR A 100 -19.49 -1.44 -20.73
C THR A 100 -19.15 -0.28 -21.68
N ALA A 101 -18.73 -0.57 -22.92
CA ALA A 101 -18.34 0.46 -23.89
C ALA A 101 -19.53 1.35 -24.31
N GLN A 102 -20.72 0.76 -24.47
CA GLN A 102 -21.94 1.50 -24.81
C GLN A 102 -22.31 2.46 -23.66
N ILE A 103 -22.36 1.95 -22.42
CA ILE A 103 -22.68 2.76 -21.23
C ILE A 103 -21.69 3.92 -21.09
N ALA A 104 -20.39 3.69 -21.31
CA ALA A 104 -19.39 4.73 -21.24
C ALA A 104 -19.66 5.88 -22.25
N ARG A 105 -20.01 5.54 -23.50
CA ARG A 105 -20.33 6.54 -24.54
C ARG A 105 -21.62 7.29 -24.22
N GLU A 106 -22.65 6.59 -23.78
CA GLU A 106 -23.94 7.20 -23.38
C GLU A 106 -23.79 8.19 -22.23
N ASN A 107 -22.78 8.00 -21.36
CA ASN A 107 -22.42 8.91 -20.28
C ASN A 107 -21.29 9.88 -20.66
N GLY A 108 -21.11 10.20 -21.94
CA GLY A 108 -20.26 11.30 -22.39
C GLY A 108 -18.74 11.02 -22.39
N ALA A 109 -18.31 9.78 -22.18
CA ALA A 109 -16.90 9.43 -22.25
C ALA A 109 -16.46 9.10 -23.69
N VAL A 110 -15.23 9.49 -24.06
CA VAL A 110 -14.55 8.98 -25.25
C VAL A 110 -14.12 7.55 -24.97
N CYS A 111 -14.76 6.57 -25.61
CA CYS A 111 -14.53 5.16 -25.35
C CYS A 111 -13.85 4.45 -26.51
N TYR A 112 -12.65 3.94 -26.23
CA TYR A 112 -11.92 3.03 -27.12
C TYR A 112 -12.14 1.59 -26.70
N GLU A 113 -12.17 0.69 -27.68
CA GLU A 113 -12.29 -0.75 -27.46
C GLU A 113 -10.99 -1.44 -27.87
N ARG A 114 -10.52 -2.38 -27.04
CA ARG A 114 -9.32 -3.17 -27.28
C ARG A 114 -9.62 -4.65 -27.08
N PHE A 115 -9.23 -5.45 -28.05
CA PHE A 115 -9.35 -6.90 -28.02
C PHE A 115 -7.96 -7.53 -28.21
N ASP A 116 -7.32 -7.91 -27.11
CA ASP A 116 -6.00 -8.53 -27.09
C ASP A 116 -5.90 -9.55 -25.95
N ASP A 117 -5.94 -10.82 -26.30
CA ASP A 117 -5.89 -11.91 -25.34
C ASP A 117 -4.46 -12.23 -24.86
N ALA A 118 -3.45 -11.79 -25.56
CA ALA A 118 -2.06 -12.01 -25.19
C ALA A 118 -1.61 -11.08 -24.06
N HIS A 119 -2.10 -9.82 -24.03
CA HIS A 119 -1.66 -8.77 -23.13
C HIS A 119 -2.83 -8.25 -22.28
N ARG A 120 -3.20 -8.98 -21.23
CA ARG A 120 -4.42 -8.77 -20.46
C ARG A 120 -4.28 -7.95 -19.18
N THR A 121 -3.16 -7.24 -18.95
CA THR A 121 -3.01 -6.41 -17.74
C THR A 121 -3.58 -5.01 -17.94
N LYS A 122 -3.95 -4.36 -16.83
CA LYS A 122 -4.35 -2.95 -16.81
C LYS A 122 -3.29 -2.04 -17.45
N GLY A 123 -2.01 -2.36 -17.23
CA GLY A 123 -0.90 -1.60 -17.81
C GLY A 123 -0.90 -1.62 -19.34
N TYR A 124 -1.23 -2.73 -20.00
CA TYR A 124 -1.35 -2.80 -21.46
C TYR A 124 -2.59 -2.07 -21.98
N ALA A 125 -3.69 -2.12 -21.24
CA ALA A 125 -4.88 -1.33 -21.59
C ALA A 125 -4.58 0.17 -21.55
N LEU A 126 -3.87 0.64 -20.51
CA LEU A 126 -3.41 2.02 -20.40
C LEU A 126 -2.40 2.39 -21.50
N GLN A 127 -1.47 1.49 -21.84
CA GLN A 127 -0.54 1.72 -22.95
C GLN A 127 -1.27 1.99 -24.27
N TYR A 128 -2.21 1.13 -24.61
CA TYR A 128 -3.04 1.31 -25.81
C TYR A 128 -3.84 2.62 -25.76
N LEU A 129 -4.42 2.94 -24.59
CA LEU A 129 -5.17 4.19 -24.43
C LEU A 129 -4.28 5.43 -24.64
N PHE A 130 -3.07 5.44 -24.13
CA PHE A 130 -2.12 6.52 -24.36
C PHE A 130 -1.72 6.66 -25.83
N GLU A 131 -1.57 5.55 -26.55
CA GLU A 131 -1.31 5.55 -27.99
C GLU A 131 -2.48 6.19 -28.77
N ARG A 132 -3.73 5.84 -28.41
CA ARG A 132 -4.92 6.48 -29.03
C ARG A 132 -5.05 7.95 -28.70
N ILE A 133 -4.80 8.35 -27.44
CA ILE A 133 -4.81 9.77 -27.05
C ILE A 133 -3.71 10.53 -27.80
N GLU A 134 -2.55 9.94 -28.02
CA GLU A 134 -1.48 10.59 -28.78
C GLU A 134 -1.86 10.82 -30.24
N GLU A 135 -2.51 9.82 -30.87
CA GLU A 135 -2.96 9.93 -32.27
C GLU A 135 -4.07 10.96 -32.46
N ASP A 136 -5.08 10.97 -31.57
CA ASP A 136 -6.29 11.76 -31.78
C ASP A 136 -6.19 13.19 -31.20
N TYR A 137 -5.42 13.37 -30.11
CA TYR A 137 -5.34 14.64 -29.37
C TYR A 137 -3.92 15.19 -29.25
N GLY A 138 -2.90 14.35 -29.41
CA GLY A 138 -1.52 14.68 -29.08
C GLY A 138 -1.19 14.48 -27.60
N ARG A 139 -0.04 13.87 -27.34
CA ARG A 139 0.40 13.44 -25.99
C ARG A 139 0.48 14.57 -24.96
N MET A 140 0.81 15.78 -25.39
CA MET A 140 1.00 16.94 -24.51
C MET A 140 -0.24 17.84 -24.43
N SER A 141 -1.37 17.44 -25.00
CA SER A 141 -2.61 18.22 -25.03
C SER A 141 -3.29 18.39 -23.68
N PHE A 142 -2.94 17.53 -22.72
CA PHE A 142 -3.38 17.58 -21.33
C PHE A 142 -2.19 17.90 -20.43
N GLU A 143 -2.40 18.73 -19.40
CA GLU A 143 -1.34 19.09 -18.45
C GLU A 143 -1.11 17.96 -17.44
N GLY A 144 -2.17 17.19 -17.13
CA GLY A 144 -2.11 16.05 -16.25
C GLY A 144 -3.11 14.96 -16.58
N TYR A 145 -2.87 13.78 -16.04
CA TYR A 145 -3.64 12.57 -16.26
C TYR A 145 -4.07 11.97 -14.93
N PHE A 146 -5.37 11.77 -14.74
CA PHE A 146 -5.92 10.96 -13.66
C PHE A 146 -6.08 9.50 -14.09
N ILE A 147 -5.90 8.56 -13.17
CA ILE A 147 -6.27 7.17 -13.38
C ILE A 147 -7.23 6.73 -12.28
N PHE A 148 -8.40 6.20 -12.69
CA PHE A 148 -9.39 5.61 -11.81
C PHE A 148 -9.76 4.19 -12.27
N ASP A 149 -10.02 3.32 -11.31
CA ASP A 149 -10.69 2.04 -11.57
C ASP A 149 -12.20 2.33 -11.77
N SER A 150 -12.88 1.55 -12.58
CA SER A 150 -14.27 1.75 -12.99
C SER A 150 -15.29 1.67 -11.85
N ASP A 151 -14.89 1.10 -10.70
CA ASP A 151 -15.69 0.98 -9.49
C ASP A 151 -15.54 2.17 -8.52
N ASN A 152 -14.72 3.16 -8.84
CA ASN A 152 -14.49 4.29 -7.95
C ASN A 152 -15.65 5.29 -7.94
N LEU A 153 -15.74 6.08 -6.86
CA LEU A 153 -16.60 7.26 -6.74
C LEU A 153 -15.78 8.42 -6.21
N LEU A 154 -16.02 9.63 -6.71
CA LEU A 154 -15.26 10.83 -6.37
C LEU A 154 -16.11 11.74 -5.47
N ALA A 155 -15.52 12.24 -4.38
CA ALA A 155 -16.14 13.33 -3.63
C ALA A 155 -16.28 14.57 -4.53
N PRO A 156 -17.30 15.42 -4.38
CA PRO A 156 -17.59 16.52 -5.31
C PRO A 156 -16.45 17.50 -5.52
N ASP A 157 -15.59 17.71 -4.54
CA ASP A 157 -14.43 18.61 -4.60
C ASP A 157 -13.10 17.91 -4.96
N TYR A 158 -13.15 16.64 -5.38
CA TYR A 158 -11.95 15.84 -5.58
C TYR A 158 -10.97 16.43 -6.59
N ILE A 159 -11.46 16.81 -7.79
CA ILE A 159 -10.60 17.35 -8.85
C ILE A 159 -10.03 18.71 -8.41
N THR A 160 -10.82 19.56 -7.79
CA THR A 160 -10.39 20.85 -7.24
C THR A 160 -9.27 20.68 -6.24
N ARG A 161 -9.41 19.73 -5.26
CA ARG A 161 -8.35 19.44 -4.27
C ARG A 161 -7.08 18.88 -4.92
N MET A 162 -7.21 18.04 -5.92
CA MET A 162 -6.04 17.52 -6.65
C MET A 162 -5.37 18.61 -7.48
N ASN A 163 -6.14 19.52 -8.06
CA ASN A 163 -5.64 20.68 -8.79
C ASN A 163 -4.83 21.62 -7.89
N GLU A 164 -5.25 21.86 -6.64
CA GLU A 164 -4.47 22.61 -5.65
C GLU A 164 -3.04 22.07 -5.49
N SER A 165 -2.92 20.76 -5.39
CA SER A 165 -1.60 20.11 -5.27
C SER A 165 -0.79 20.21 -6.56
N PHE A 166 -1.45 20.07 -7.71
CA PHE A 166 -0.82 20.13 -9.03
C PHE A 166 -0.32 21.53 -9.35
N ASP A 167 -1.16 22.56 -9.10
CA ASP A 167 -0.81 23.97 -9.27
C ASP A 167 0.33 24.41 -8.32
N ALA A 168 0.40 23.81 -7.12
CA ALA A 168 1.53 23.97 -6.21
C ALA A 168 2.84 23.30 -6.70
N GLY A 169 2.85 22.71 -7.92
CA GLY A 169 4.02 22.14 -8.57
C GLY A 169 4.28 20.65 -8.30
N CYS A 170 3.34 19.94 -7.66
CA CYS A 170 3.46 18.48 -7.49
C CYS A 170 3.22 17.78 -8.81
N LYS A 171 4.10 16.81 -9.18
CA LYS A 171 4.07 16.14 -10.47
C LYS A 171 3.44 14.75 -10.44
N LEU A 172 3.36 14.13 -9.27
CA LEU A 172 2.77 12.83 -9.06
C LEU A 172 2.10 12.81 -7.69
N ILE A 173 0.78 12.65 -7.67
CA ILE A 173 -0.05 12.91 -6.50
C ILE A 173 -1.01 11.75 -6.31
N THR A 174 -1.03 11.16 -5.12
CA THR A 174 -2.07 10.22 -4.69
C THR A 174 -2.97 10.86 -3.64
N SER A 175 -4.12 10.27 -3.38
CA SER A 175 -5.19 10.89 -2.62
C SER A 175 -5.73 10.00 -1.51
N TYR A 176 -6.72 10.48 -0.76
CA TYR A 176 -7.36 9.75 0.34
C TYR A 176 -8.31 8.69 -0.22
N ARG A 177 -7.91 7.43 -0.08
CA ARG A 177 -8.69 6.26 -0.48
C ARG A 177 -9.61 5.83 0.65
N ASN A 178 -10.91 6.05 0.49
CA ASN A 178 -11.96 5.55 1.37
C ASN A 178 -12.63 4.30 0.75
N THR A 179 -13.57 3.71 1.44
CA THR A 179 -14.25 2.48 1.03
C THR A 179 -15.75 2.68 1.00
N LYS A 180 -16.40 2.40 -0.16
CA LYS A 180 -17.85 2.57 -0.31
C LYS A 180 -18.66 1.46 0.36
N ASN A 181 -18.12 0.25 0.49
CA ASN A 181 -18.79 -0.93 1.04
C ASN A 181 -18.20 -1.42 2.38
N PHE A 182 -17.76 -0.51 3.24
CA PHE A 182 -17.06 -0.78 4.51
C PHE A 182 -17.77 -1.82 5.39
N THR A 183 -19.10 -1.74 5.52
CA THR A 183 -19.90 -2.55 6.44
C THR A 183 -20.52 -3.80 5.83
N GLU A 184 -20.27 -4.05 4.55
CA GLU A 184 -20.85 -5.14 3.79
C GLU A 184 -20.36 -6.52 4.28
N SER A 185 -19.08 -6.64 4.57
CA SER A 185 -18.50 -7.85 5.15
C SER A 185 -17.33 -7.53 6.08
N TRP A 186 -16.95 -8.50 6.94
CA TRP A 186 -15.74 -8.38 7.75
C TRP A 186 -14.47 -8.33 6.88
N ILE A 187 -14.50 -8.89 5.66
CA ILE A 187 -13.39 -8.85 4.71
C ILE A 187 -13.25 -7.43 4.16
N ALA A 188 -14.34 -6.82 3.69
CA ALA A 188 -14.33 -5.44 3.20
C ALA A 188 -13.84 -4.48 4.29
N SER A 189 -14.27 -4.67 5.55
CA SER A 189 -13.79 -3.86 6.68
C SER A 189 -12.29 -4.04 6.95
N THR A 190 -11.73 -5.25 6.77
CA THR A 190 -10.29 -5.46 6.93
C THR A 190 -9.47 -4.71 5.88
N TYR A 191 -9.96 -4.65 4.64
CA TYR A 191 -9.35 -3.85 3.58
C TYR A 191 -9.47 -2.35 3.86
N ALA A 192 -10.64 -1.88 4.26
CA ALA A 192 -10.85 -0.49 4.63
C ALA A 192 -9.86 -0.04 5.73
N LEU A 193 -9.74 -0.81 6.81
CA LEU A 193 -8.79 -0.53 7.88
C LEU A 193 -7.33 -0.58 7.40
N HIS A 194 -7.01 -1.45 6.43
CA HIS A 194 -5.67 -1.47 5.82
C HIS A 194 -5.37 -0.16 5.08
N TRP A 195 -6.30 0.36 4.28
CA TRP A 195 -6.11 1.63 3.59
C TRP A 195 -5.99 2.80 4.56
N LEU A 196 -6.84 2.86 5.60
CA LEU A 196 -6.76 3.88 6.64
C LEU A 196 -5.41 3.84 7.40
N ARG A 197 -4.92 2.63 7.73
CA ARG A 197 -3.57 2.47 8.29
C ARG A 197 -2.50 2.98 7.34
N SER A 198 -2.63 2.68 6.04
CA SER A 198 -1.69 3.15 5.02
C SER A 198 -1.64 4.68 4.94
N ILE A 199 -2.80 5.32 4.99
CA ILE A 199 -2.90 6.78 5.02
C ILE A 199 -2.09 7.34 6.20
N ARG A 200 -2.37 6.88 7.42
CA ARG A 200 -1.74 7.39 8.63
C ARG A 200 -0.25 7.08 8.73
N ASN A 201 0.14 5.84 8.44
CA ASN A 201 1.51 5.38 8.68
C ASN A 201 2.45 5.54 7.47
N ASN A 202 1.89 5.64 6.25
CA ASN A 202 2.67 5.68 5.02
C ASN A 202 2.52 6.99 4.24
N HIS A 203 1.28 7.40 3.91
CA HIS A 203 1.08 8.53 2.99
C HIS A 203 1.34 9.88 3.66
N ARG A 204 0.66 10.18 4.78
CA ARG A 204 0.82 11.46 5.48
C ARG A 204 2.25 11.79 5.85
N PRO A 205 3.00 10.90 6.56
CA PRO A 205 4.35 11.25 7.00
C PRO A 205 5.30 11.48 5.83
N ARG A 206 5.19 10.71 4.75
CA ARG A 206 6.03 10.88 3.56
C ARG A 206 5.74 12.18 2.84
N SER A 207 4.47 12.54 2.69
CA SER A 207 4.07 13.80 2.08
C SER A 207 4.56 15.01 2.89
N VAL A 208 4.44 14.97 4.23
CA VAL A 208 4.96 16.02 5.14
C VAL A 208 6.48 16.15 5.03
N LEU A 209 7.19 15.03 4.99
CA LEU A 209 8.66 15.01 4.90
C LEU A 209 9.18 15.17 3.47
N ARG A 210 8.29 15.34 2.48
CA ARG A 210 8.64 15.40 1.05
C ARG A 210 9.45 14.20 0.56
N LEU A 211 9.21 13.04 1.15
CA LEU A 211 9.64 11.74 0.64
C LEU A 211 8.64 11.25 -0.40
N ALA A 212 8.96 10.15 -1.08
CA ALA A 212 8.02 9.54 -1.99
C ALA A 212 7.07 8.60 -1.25
N THR A 213 5.76 8.86 -1.32
CA THR A 213 4.77 7.85 -0.96
C THR A 213 4.59 6.84 -2.11
N ASN A 214 3.71 5.86 -1.98
CA ASN A 214 3.42 4.90 -3.03
C ASN A 214 2.05 5.19 -3.67
N ILE A 215 1.95 4.96 -4.97
CA ILE A 215 0.69 4.93 -5.69
C ILE A 215 -0.01 3.60 -5.39
N GLN A 216 -1.34 3.60 -5.35
CA GLN A 216 -2.16 2.46 -4.93
C GLN A 216 -3.12 1.99 -6.02
N GLY A 217 -2.70 2.06 -7.28
CA GLY A 217 -3.40 1.55 -8.44
C GLY A 217 -4.47 2.47 -9.01
N THR A 218 -5.10 3.32 -8.20
CA THR A 218 -6.21 4.18 -8.58
C THR A 218 -6.23 5.48 -7.76
N GLY A 219 -7.00 6.48 -8.18
CA GLY A 219 -7.16 7.74 -7.46
C GLY A 219 -5.87 8.56 -7.39
N PHE A 220 -5.16 8.68 -8.50
CA PHE A 220 -3.93 9.45 -8.57
C PHE A 220 -3.85 10.32 -9.83
N LEU A 221 -3.11 11.41 -9.71
CA LEU A 221 -2.86 12.40 -10.77
C LEU A 221 -1.36 12.47 -11.05
N PHE A 222 -0.98 12.54 -12.32
CA PHE A 222 0.40 12.80 -12.71
C PHE A 222 0.50 13.76 -13.90
N SER A 223 1.61 14.50 -13.93
CA SER A 223 1.92 15.44 -15.01
C SER A 223 2.24 14.68 -16.31
N ASN A 224 1.90 15.29 -17.44
CA ASN A 224 2.27 14.80 -18.76
C ASN A 224 3.77 14.56 -18.96
N GLU A 225 4.62 15.21 -18.16
CA GLU A 225 6.06 14.99 -18.16
C GLU A 225 6.45 13.53 -17.88
N ILE A 226 5.67 12.81 -17.03
CA ILE A 226 5.94 11.43 -16.63
C ILE A 226 5.72 10.45 -17.79
N VAL A 227 4.78 10.76 -18.67
CA VAL A 227 4.41 9.95 -19.84
C VAL A 227 4.89 10.56 -21.16
N ARG A 228 5.85 11.45 -21.11
CA ARG A 228 6.39 12.11 -22.30
C ARG A 228 6.89 11.11 -23.37
N ASP A 229 7.48 9.99 -22.91
CA ASP A 229 7.96 8.90 -23.77
C ASP A 229 6.94 7.75 -23.88
N GLY A 230 5.66 8.00 -23.56
CA GLY A 230 4.58 7.01 -23.54
C GLY A 230 4.44 6.28 -22.23
N TRP A 231 3.39 5.46 -22.13
CA TRP A 231 3.15 4.60 -20.98
C TRP A 231 3.91 3.28 -21.14
N LYS A 232 4.86 3.00 -20.24
CA LYS A 232 5.75 1.83 -20.29
C LYS A 232 5.49 0.79 -19.19
N TYR A 233 4.53 1.05 -18.30
CA TYR A 233 4.28 0.24 -17.10
C TYR A 233 3.24 -0.84 -17.38
N THR A 234 3.67 -1.99 -17.93
CA THR A 234 2.79 -3.08 -18.37
C THR A 234 2.79 -4.30 -17.42
N SER A 235 3.52 -4.22 -16.30
CA SER A 235 3.59 -5.28 -15.30
C SER A 235 2.22 -5.54 -14.62
N ILE A 236 2.13 -6.65 -13.86
CA ILE A 236 0.91 -7.02 -13.12
C ILE A 236 0.50 -5.95 -12.09
N THR A 237 1.44 -5.14 -11.61
CA THR A 237 1.25 -4.00 -10.72
C THR A 237 1.93 -2.78 -11.33
N GLU A 238 1.24 -2.17 -12.30
CA GLU A 238 1.70 -1.00 -13.05
C GLU A 238 1.97 0.21 -12.15
N ASP A 239 1.16 0.36 -11.10
CA ASP A 239 1.27 1.39 -10.07
C ASP A 239 2.57 1.30 -9.30
N ARG A 240 2.99 0.09 -8.99
CA ARG A 240 4.23 -0.18 -8.28
C ARG A 240 5.44 0.12 -9.19
N ALA A 241 5.37 -0.29 -10.44
CA ALA A 241 6.40 0.00 -11.44
C ALA A 241 6.54 1.52 -11.66
N LEU A 242 5.42 2.24 -11.83
CA LEU A 242 5.39 3.70 -11.91
C LEU A 242 5.98 4.36 -10.65
N THR A 243 5.58 3.89 -9.46
CA THR A 243 6.09 4.41 -8.18
C THR A 243 7.61 4.37 -8.13
N VAL A 244 8.18 3.21 -8.42
CA VAL A 244 9.63 3.00 -8.26
C VAL A 244 10.42 3.71 -9.32
N ASP A 245 9.94 3.70 -10.57
CA ASP A 245 10.59 4.41 -11.67
C ASP A 245 10.58 5.93 -11.41
N ALA A 246 9.44 6.49 -10.97
CA ALA A 246 9.35 7.90 -10.62
C ALA A 246 10.34 8.29 -9.50
N VAL A 247 10.44 7.45 -8.45
CA VAL A 247 11.42 7.68 -7.37
C VAL A 247 12.84 7.57 -7.88
N ALA A 248 13.15 6.59 -8.71
CA ALA A 248 14.48 6.42 -9.30
C ALA A 248 14.87 7.64 -10.15
N GLN A 249 13.93 8.25 -10.83
CA GLN A 249 14.12 9.48 -11.60
C GLN A 249 14.16 10.75 -10.74
N GLY A 250 13.85 10.67 -9.45
CA GLY A 250 13.90 11.79 -8.49
C GLY A 250 12.62 12.58 -8.37
N TYR A 251 11.50 12.08 -8.91
CA TYR A 251 10.19 12.68 -8.65
C TYR A 251 9.75 12.47 -7.21
N GLU A 252 9.12 13.50 -6.64
CA GLU A 252 8.39 13.40 -5.38
C GLU A 252 7.02 12.79 -5.68
N ILE A 253 6.61 11.78 -4.90
CA ILE A 253 5.23 11.30 -4.93
C ILE A 253 4.52 11.87 -3.71
N THR A 254 3.61 12.79 -3.97
CA THR A 254 2.91 13.56 -2.96
C THR A 254 1.58 12.89 -2.60
N TYR A 255 1.09 13.11 -1.39
CA TYR A 255 -0.23 12.70 -0.94
C TYR A 255 -1.07 13.90 -0.56
N ASN A 256 -2.30 13.98 -1.11
CA ASN A 256 -3.29 14.97 -0.72
C ASN A 256 -4.39 14.33 0.13
N ASP A 257 -4.46 14.73 1.40
CA ASP A 257 -5.42 14.22 2.38
C ASP A 257 -6.85 14.78 2.17
N SER A 258 -6.99 15.89 1.46
CA SER A 258 -8.27 16.57 1.24
C SER A 258 -9.03 16.02 0.04
N ALA A 259 -8.35 15.43 -0.94
CA ALA A 259 -8.96 14.81 -2.10
C ALA A 259 -9.41 13.39 -1.75
N VAL A 260 -10.71 13.16 -1.63
CA VAL A 260 -11.29 11.88 -1.18
C VAL A 260 -11.97 11.17 -2.34
N PHE A 261 -11.62 9.91 -2.55
CA PHE A 261 -12.37 9.00 -3.40
C PHE A 261 -12.72 7.72 -2.65
N TYR A 262 -13.70 6.99 -3.17
CA TYR A 262 -14.21 5.75 -2.57
C TYR A 262 -14.06 4.62 -3.57
N ASP A 263 -13.57 3.47 -3.12
CA ASP A 263 -13.49 2.27 -3.94
C ASP A 263 -14.22 1.07 -3.33
N GLU A 264 -14.40 0.03 -4.13
CA GLU A 264 -15.03 -1.21 -3.72
C GLU A 264 -14.00 -2.20 -3.19
N GLN A 265 -14.29 -2.78 -2.02
CA GLN A 265 -13.44 -3.81 -1.44
C GLN A 265 -14.05 -5.20 -1.65
N PRO A 266 -13.23 -6.24 -1.83
CA PRO A 266 -13.73 -7.59 -1.99
C PRO A 266 -14.48 -8.06 -0.73
N VAL A 267 -15.63 -8.70 -0.92
CA VAL A 267 -16.47 -9.23 0.16
C VAL A 267 -16.20 -10.71 0.44
N SER A 268 -15.52 -11.41 -0.47
CA SER A 268 -15.23 -12.84 -0.42
C SER A 268 -13.78 -13.13 -0.13
N LEU A 269 -13.49 -14.05 0.80
CA LEU A 269 -12.13 -14.48 1.15
C LEU A 269 -11.37 -15.05 -0.06
N LYS A 270 -12.06 -15.76 -0.96
CA LYS A 270 -11.49 -16.32 -2.19
C LYS A 270 -11.00 -15.22 -3.13
N ILE A 271 -11.80 -14.17 -3.29
CA ILE A 271 -11.45 -13.00 -4.12
C ILE A 271 -10.31 -12.24 -3.47
N ALA A 272 -10.40 -11.95 -2.16
CA ALA A 272 -9.38 -11.29 -1.39
C ALA A 272 -8.02 -12.01 -1.48
N PHE A 273 -7.99 -13.32 -1.32
CA PHE A 273 -6.77 -14.12 -1.44
C PHE A 273 -6.15 -14.02 -2.85
N ARG A 274 -6.97 -14.09 -3.91
CA ARG A 274 -6.52 -13.96 -5.30
C ARG A 274 -5.92 -12.58 -5.56
N GLN A 275 -6.58 -11.52 -5.11
CA GLN A 275 -6.10 -10.15 -5.26
C GLN A 275 -4.77 -9.94 -4.52
N ARG A 276 -4.66 -10.41 -3.28
CA ARG A 276 -3.43 -10.30 -2.50
C ARG A 276 -2.28 -11.13 -3.05
N LEU A 277 -2.57 -12.29 -3.63
CA LEU A 277 -1.55 -13.09 -4.32
C LEU A 277 -0.98 -12.32 -5.52
N ARG A 278 -1.83 -11.63 -6.28
CA ARG A 278 -1.41 -10.75 -7.39
C ARG A 278 -0.52 -9.61 -6.88
N TRP A 279 -0.95 -8.92 -5.81
CA TRP A 279 -0.15 -7.85 -5.20
C TRP A 279 1.20 -8.33 -4.68
N SER A 280 1.21 -9.49 -4.02
CA SER A 280 2.45 -10.09 -3.51
C SER A 280 3.43 -10.42 -4.64
N ARG A 281 2.93 -10.96 -5.77
CA ARG A 281 3.76 -11.27 -6.93
C ARG A 281 4.33 -10.01 -7.56
N GLY A 282 3.50 -9.02 -7.85
CA GLY A 282 3.96 -7.75 -8.42
C GLY A 282 4.94 -7.00 -7.51
N HIS A 283 4.77 -7.10 -6.19
CA HIS A 283 5.71 -6.53 -5.22
C HIS A 283 7.10 -7.18 -5.28
N LEU A 284 7.15 -8.52 -5.41
CA LEU A 284 8.41 -9.26 -5.57
C LEU A 284 9.09 -8.94 -6.91
N GLU A 285 8.32 -8.85 -7.99
CA GLU A 285 8.83 -8.48 -9.31
C GLU A 285 9.42 -7.06 -9.29
N ALA A 286 8.69 -6.09 -8.74
CA ALA A 286 9.19 -4.73 -8.59
C ALA A 286 10.47 -4.65 -7.73
N PHE A 287 10.58 -5.46 -6.67
CA PHE A 287 11.79 -5.52 -5.85
C PHE A 287 12.99 -6.05 -6.64
N VAL A 288 12.81 -7.09 -7.44
CA VAL A 288 13.90 -7.71 -8.24
C VAL A 288 14.32 -6.78 -9.37
N GLU A 289 13.37 -6.17 -10.08
CA GLU A 289 13.64 -5.33 -11.25
C GLU A 289 14.27 -3.99 -10.89
N THR A 290 13.79 -3.36 -9.82
CA THR A 290 14.10 -1.96 -9.52
C THR A 290 14.86 -1.75 -8.21
N GLY A 291 14.86 -2.73 -7.32
CA GLY A 291 15.61 -2.67 -6.05
C GLY A 291 17.09 -2.33 -6.22
N PRO A 292 17.84 -2.95 -7.18
CA PRO A 292 19.23 -2.60 -7.44
C PRO A 292 19.44 -1.13 -7.82
N TYR A 293 18.55 -0.54 -8.63
CA TYR A 293 18.62 0.88 -9.01
C TYR A 293 18.39 1.79 -7.82
N LEU A 294 17.40 1.51 -6.98
CA LEU A 294 17.16 2.26 -5.75
C LEU A 294 18.35 2.18 -4.80
N PHE A 295 18.95 0.99 -4.66
CA PHE A 295 20.14 0.79 -3.84
C PHE A 295 21.32 1.64 -4.35
N LEU A 296 21.59 1.63 -5.64
CA LEU A 296 22.63 2.45 -6.24
C LEU A 296 22.35 3.95 -6.07
N ASN A 297 21.10 4.39 -6.18
CA ASN A 297 20.70 5.78 -5.97
C ASN A 297 20.97 6.29 -4.55
N ILE A 298 20.96 5.42 -3.54
CA ILE A 298 21.31 5.80 -2.15
C ILE A 298 22.74 6.33 -2.09
N PHE A 299 23.67 5.74 -2.82
CA PHE A 299 25.09 6.10 -2.80
C PHE A 299 25.44 7.15 -3.86
N PHE A 300 24.96 6.98 -5.08
CA PHE A 300 25.35 7.77 -6.24
C PHE A 300 24.36 8.86 -6.64
N GLY A 301 23.15 8.86 -6.04
CA GLY A 301 22.10 9.84 -6.33
C GLY A 301 21.61 9.74 -7.78
N LYS A 302 21.09 10.85 -8.33
CA LYS A 302 20.53 10.94 -9.70
C LYS A 302 21.54 10.63 -10.84
N LEU A 303 22.81 10.43 -10.54
CA LEU A 303 23.87 10.25 -11.56
C LEU A 303 23.66 9.04 -12.46
N LEU A 304 22.99 7.98 -11.99
CA LEU A 304 22.83 6.73 -12.72
C LEU A 304 21.57 6.65 -13.59
N VAL A 305 20.54 7.43 -13.27
CA VAL A 305 19.21 7.36 -13.92
C VAL A 305 18.88 8.71 -14.57
N ARG A 306 19.83 9.27 -15.30
CA ARG A 306 19.54 10.46 -16.12
C ARG A 306 18.83 10.05 -17.41
N THR A 307 17.51 10.24 -17.49
CA THR A 307 16.80 10.25 -18.75
C THR A 307 17.33 11.38 -19.64
N LYS A 308 17.29 11.21 -20.95
CA LYS A 308 17.74 12.22 -21.94
C LYS A 308 17.15 13.60 -21.66
N TRP A 309 15.91 13.64 -21.20
CA TRP A 309 15.17 14.86 -20.90
C TRP A 309 15.67 15.60 -19.62
N HIS A 310 15.99 14.89 -18.55
CA HIS A 310 16.59 15.52 -17.37
C HIS A 310 17.94 16.17 -17.68
N ARG A 311 18.67 15.67 -18.67
CA ARG A 311 19.91 16.30 -19.16
C ARG A 311 19.64 17.58 -19.94
N GLU A 312 18.56 17.65 -20.71
CA GLU A 312 18.21 18.83 -21.51
C GLU A 312 17.68 19.99 -20.64
N THR A 313 16.89 19.71 -19.61
CA THR A 313 16.36 20.74 -18.69
C THR A 313 17.38 21.25 -17.66
N GLU A 314 18.38 20.44 -17.27
CA GLU A 314 19.45 20.90 -16.39
C GLU A 314 20.52 21.73 -17.11
N ASN A 315 20.59 21.70 -18.44
CA ASN A 315 21.53 22.51 -19.23
C ASN A 315 21.15 24.00 -19.34
N THR A 316 19.97 24.41 -18.86
CA THR A 316 19.74 25.83 -18.58
C THR A 316 20.68 26.23 -17.43
N LYS A 317 21.72 27.01 -17.75
CA LYS A 317 22.71 27.56 -16.80
C LYS A 317 22.00 28.31 -15.67
N LYS A 318 21.56 27.60 -14.63
CA LYS A 318 21.18 28.25 -13.37
C LYS A 318 22.44 28.85 -12.78
N GLU A 319 22.42 30.17 -12.54
CA GLU A 319 23.50 30.86 -11.86
C GLU A 319 23.83 30.12 -10.54
N ARG A 320 25.11 29.79 -10.37
CA ARG A 320 25.60 29.10 -9.16
C ARG A 320 25.71 30.09 -8.02
N THR A 321 24.59 30.43 -7.41
CA THR A 321 24.58 31.17 -6.13
C THR A 321 24.69 30.18 -4.96
N PRO A 322 25.22 30.59 -3.79
CA PRO A 322 25.27 29.75 -2.60
C PRO A 322 23.91 29.13 -2.25
N LYS A 323 22.82 29.86 -2.47
CA LYS A 323 21.45 29.40 -2.26
C LYS A 323 21.05 28.27 -3.23
N THR A 324 21.38 28.39 -4.52
CA THR A 324 21.07 27.34 -5.50
C THR A 324 21.91 26.09 -5.29
N VAL A 325 23.16 26.23 -4.83
CA VAL A 325 24.01 25.08 -4.45
C VAL A 325 23.44 24.38 -3.22
N LEU A 326 23.05 25.10 -2.17
CA LEU A 326 22.44 24.52 -0.96
C LEU A 326 21.15 23.77 -1.32
N LEU A 327 20.27 24.35 -2.13
CA LEU A 327 19.04 23.70 -2.57
C LEU A 327 19.33 22.41 -3.35
N SER A 328 20.34 22.39 -4.21
CA SER A 328 20.71 21.18 -4.98
C SER A 328 21.24 20.06 -4.06
N ILE A 329 21.99 20.42 -3.01
CA ILE A 329 22.46 19.47 -2.00
C ILE A 329 21.28 18.89 -1.21
N LEU A 330 20.34 19.74 -0.76
CA LEU A 330 19.14 19.29 -0.04
C LEU A 330 18.27 18.37 -0.90
N GLU A 331 18.09 18.69 -2.19
CA GLU A 331 17.38 17.84 -3.13
C GLU A 331 18.09 16.49 -3.33
N SER A 332 19.42 16.49 -3.41
CA SER A 332 20.20 15.25 -3.52
C SER A 332 20.03 14.36 -2.28
N ILE A 333 20.08 14.96 -1.07
CA ILE A 333 19.85 14.24 0.19
C ILE A 333 18.44 13.68 0.23
N ARG A 334 17.43 14.49 -0.11
CA ARG A 334 16.03 14.06 -0.17
C ARG A 334 15.84 12.86 -1.12
N HIS A 335 16.43 12.92 -2.30
CA HIS A 335 16.35 11.84 -3.28
C HIS A 335 16.97 10.54 -2.75
N ARG A 336 18.12 10.60 -2.09
CA ARG A 336 18.77 9.45 -1.45
C ARG A 336 17.88 8.86 -0.34
N CYS A 337 17.31 9.72 0.51
CA CYS A 337 16.36 9.30 1.55
C CYS A 337 15.10 8.67 0.96
N ALA A 338 14.53 9.22 -0.12
CA ALA A 338 13.37 8.66 -0.80
C ALA A 338 13.70 7.30 -1.43
N SER A 339 14.86 7.16 -2.08
CA SER A 339 15.32 5.88 -2.63
C SER A 339 15.51 4.81 -1.55
N PHE A 340 16.11 5.19 -0.41
CA PHE A 340 16.25 4.31 0.75
C PHE A 340 14.89 3.89 1.31
N ASP A 341 13.99 4.84 1.56
CA ASP A 341 12.68 4.54 2.10
C ASP A 341 11.85 3.68 1.15
N THR A 342 11.87 3.94 -0.16
CA THR A 342 11.18 3.13 -1.16
C THR A 342 11.78 1.72 -1.24
N LEU A 343 13.09 1.58 -1.19
CA LEU A 343 13.75 0.26 -1.11
C LEU A 343 13.30 -0.49 0.15
N MET A 344 13.21 0.18 1.31
CA MET A 344 12.73 -0.42 2.55
C MET A 344 11.22 -0.75 2.53
N GLN A 345 10.43 -0.13 1.67
CA GLN A 345 9.04 -0.50 1.42
C GLN A 345 8.95 -1.74 0.53
N LEU A 346 9.83 -1.87 -0.47
CA LEU A 346 9.86 -3.00 -1.42
C LEU A 346 10.51 -4.26 -0.84
N THR A 347 11.47 -4.12 0.08
CA THR A 347 12.20 -5.28 0.62
C THR A 347 11.25 -6.26 1.30
N PRO A 348 11.22 -7.53 0.88
CA PRO A 348 10.31 -8.53 1.42
C PRO A 348 10.80 -9.07 2.79
N PHE A 349 10.86 -8.19 3.80
CA PHE A 349 11.35 -8.55 5.15
C PHE A 349 10.62 -9.73 5.76
N GLY A 350 9.31 -9.90 5.45
CA GLY A 350 8.55 -11.06 5.91
C GLY A 350 9.12 -12.38 5.39
N LEU A 351 9.50 -12.42 4.11
CA LEU A 351 10.14 -13.59 3.48
C LEU A 351 11.53 -13.85 4.07
N ILE A 352 12.36 -12.82 4.17
CA ILE A 352 13.70 -12.94 4.77
C ILE A 352 13.61 -13.46 6.21
N ASN A 353 12.69 -12.94 7.00
CA ASN A 353 12.50 -13.36 8.39
C ASN A 353 11.98 -14.79 8.53
N ILE A 354 11.09 -15.28 7.64
CA ILE A 354 10.63 -16.66 7.71
C ILE A 354 11.74 -17.63 7.32
N VAL A 355 12.52 -17.31 6.25
CA VAL A 355 13.68 -18.13 5.85
C VAL A 355 14.71 -18.20 6.98
N LYS A 356 15.07 -17.06 7.56
CA LYS A 356 15.96 -17.00 8.74
C LYS A 356 15.44 -17.86 9.90
N TRP A 357 14.14 -17.78 10.21
CA TRP A 357 13.55 -18.57 11.27
C TRP A 357 13.57 -20.08 10.96
N LEU A 358 13.20 -20.49 9.74
CA LEU A 358 13.21 -21.89 9.33
C LEU A 358 14.62 -22.51 9.43
N LEU A 359 15.64 -21.78 8.99
CA LEU A 359 17.02 -22.28 9.03
C LEU A 359 17.61 -22.27 10.45
N VAL A 360 17.56 -21.13 11.14
CA VAL A 360 18.31 -20.94 12.39
C VAL A 360 17.49 -21.32 13.61
N SER A 361 16.29 -20.73 13.75
CA SER A 361 15.50 -20.89 14.99
C SER A 361 14.66 -22.17 15.03
N PHE A 362 14.51 -22.87 13.92
CA PHE A 362 13.81 -24.13 13.85
C PHE A 362 14.81 -25.27 13.62
N PHE A 363 15.39 -25.37 12.40
CA PHE A 363 16.21 -26.52 12.04
C PHE A 363 17.54 -26.60 12.82
N ILE A 364 18.38 -25.55 12.78
CA ILE A 364 19.70 -25.58 13.44
C ILE A 364 19.54 -25.65 14.97
N TYR A 365 18.53 -24.97 15.53
CA TYR A 365 18.22 -25.09 16.96
C TYR A 365 17.75 -26.50 17.35
N GLY A 366 16.90 -27.14 16.52
CA GLY A 366 16.52 -28.54 16.76
C GLY A 366 17.74 -29.48 16.77
N CYS A 367 18.63 -29.35 15.79
CA CYS A 367 19.89 -30.11 15.76
C CYS A 367 20.80 -29.83 16.98
N SER A 368 20.84 -28.57 17.45
CA SER A 368 21.58 -28.22 18.67
C SER A 368 20.99 -28.87 19.91
N CYS A 369 19.67 -28.96 20.00
CA CYS A 369 18.99 -29.69 21.09
C CYS A 369 19.30 -31.20 21.05
N TYR A 370 19.42 -31.77 19.84
CA TYR A 370 19.83 -33.17 19.70
C TYR A 370 21.21 -33.47 20.34
N VAL A 371 22.16 -32.54 20.15
CA VAL A 371 23.56 -32.70 20.63
C VAL A 371 23.71 -32.34 22.09
N ASN A 372 23.13 -31.22 22.51
CA ASN A 372 23.39 -30.61 23.82
C ASN A 372 22.24 -30.78 24.82
N GLY A 373 21.15 -31.44 24.43
CA GLY A 373 19.92 -31.41 25.20
C GLY A 373 19.22 -30.03 25.13
N ILE A 374 18.11 -29.92 25.86
CA ILE A 374 17.35 -28.65 25.92
C ILE A 374 17.87 -27.85 27.12
N ASP A 375 18.39 -26.65 26.84
CA ASP A 375 18.71 -25.67 27.88
C ASP A 375 17.41 -25.09 28.45
N GLN A 376 16.94 -25.66 29.54
CA GLN A 376 15.74 -25.22 30.23
C GLN A 376 15.88 -23.80 30.81
N ALA A 377 17.08 -23.40 31.25
CA ALA A 377 17.32 -22.05 31.75
C ALA A 377 17.12 -20.99 30.66
N ALA A 378 17.54 -21.26 29.40
CA ALA A 378 17.36 -20.37 28.28
C ALA A 378 15.88 -20.19 27.89
N LEU A 379 15.01 -21.15 28.18
CA LEU A 379 13.56 -21.03 27.99
C LEU A 379 12.94 -19.95 28.90
N PHE A 380 13.47 -19.78 30.10
CA PHE A 380 12.93 -18.86 31.10
C PHE A 380 13.58 -17.46 31.05
N THR A 381 14.80 -17.34 30.55
CA THR A 381 15.58 -16.10 30.60
C THR A 381 15.58 -15.31 29.27
N GLY A 382 15.31 -15.96 28.15
CA GLY A 382 15.36 -15.34 26.81
C GLY A 382 14.00 -15.11 26.19
N GLY A 383 13.67 -13.86 25.80
CA GLY A 383 12.47 -13.52 25.05
C GLY A 383 11.48 -12.61 25.76
N ASN A 384 10.33 -12.36 25.12
CA ASN A 384 9.25 -11.55 25.71
C ASN A 384 8.48 -12.32 26.79
N TYR A 385 7.62 -11.61 27.52
CA TYR A 385 6.81 -12.17 28.61
C TYR A 385 6.01 -13.41 28.19
N LEU A 386 5.44 -13.40 26.99
CA LEU A 386 4.66 -14.53 26.47
C LEU A 386 5.52 -15.78 26.21
N SER A 387 6.76 -15.62 25.73
CA SER A 387 7.66 -16.77 25.55
C SER A 387 8.09 -17.40 26.87
N ARG A 388 8.18 -16.60 27.95
CA ARG A 388 8.42 -17.13 29.31
C ARG A 388 7.22 -17.92 29.82
N LEU A 389 5.98 -17.40 29.62
CA LEU A 389 4.76 -18.15 30.00
C LEU A 389 4.67 -19.52 29.33
N VAL A 390 5.00 -19.60 28.03
CA VAL A 390 5.01 -20.89 27.33
C VAL A 390 6.06 -21.82 27.89
N GLY A 391 7.24 -21.32 28.22
CA GLY A 391 8.25 -22.14 28.92
C GLY A 391 7.69 -22.76 30.20
N ILE A 392 6.94 -22.01 31.01
CA ILE A 392 6.30 -22.50 32.25
C ILE A 392 5.25 -23.59 31.95
N PHE A 393 4.37 -23.36 30.97
CA PHE A 393 3.29 -24.31 30.65
C PHE A 393 3.79 -25.63 30.06
N PHE A 394 4.86 -25.63 29.28
CA PHE A 394 5.36 -26.83 28.59
C PHE A 394 6.53 -27.50 29.28
N HIS A 395 7.03 -26.95 30.40
CA HIS A 395 8.11 -27.55 31.17
C HIS A 395 7.88 -29.02 31.57
N PRO A 396 6.67 -29.45 32.01
CA PRO A 396 6.42 -30.84 32.41
C PRO A 396 6.42 -31.84 31.24
N VAL A 397 6.21 -31.35 30.00
CA VAL A 397 6.06 -32.19 28.79
C VAL A 397 7.43 -32.52 28.16
N LEU A 398 8.51 -31.85 28.61
CA LEU A 398 9.84 -31.92 28.02
C LEU A 398 10.77 -32.90 28.73
N ASN A 399 10.26 -34.01 29.26
CA ASN A 399 11.10 -35.12 29.76
C ASN A 399 11.81 -35.77 28.57
N VAL A 400 13.04 -35.36 28.32
CA VAL A 400 13.85 -35.77 27.19
C VAL A 400 14.92 -36.74 27.68
N HIS A 401 14.91 -37.99 27.17
CA HIS A 401 15.85 -39.03 27.54
C HIS A 401 16.85 -39.39 26.43
N SER A 402 16.59 -38.99 25.18
CA SER A 402 17.44 -39.32 24.03
C SER A 402 17.70 -38.09 23.13
N GLY A 403 18.74 -38.18 22.31
CA GLY A 403 19.03 -37.12 21.32
C GLY A 403 17.86 -36.87 20.36
N MET A 404 17.15 -37.92 19.95
CA MET A 404 15.99 -37.79 19.05
C MET A 404 14.81 -37.11 19.76
N ASP A 405 14.57 -37.40 21.05
CA ASP A 405 13.54 -36.74 21.85
C ASP A 405 13.87 -35.25 22.01
N ALA A 406 15.15 -34.93 22.24
CA ALA A 406 15.63 -33.56 22.32
C ALA A 406 15.44 -32.79 21.00
N LEU A 407 15.67 -33.44 19.85
CA LEU A 407 15.40 -32.87 18.54
C LEU A 407 13.93 -32.47 18.39
N TRP A 408 13.02 -33.42 18.62
CA TRP A 408 11.58 -33.18 18.50
C TRP A 408 11.07 -32.13 19.48
N ALA A 409 11.52 -32.16 20.71
CA ALA A 409 11.20 -31.16 21.70
C ALA A 409 11.73 -29.79 21.34
N GLY A 410 12.94 -29.68 20.77
CA GLY A 410 13.51 -28.43 20.27
C GLY A 410 12.73 -27.84 19.09
N LEU A 411 12.35 -28.68 18.12
CA LEU A 411 11.49 -28.26 17.00
C LEU A 411 10.12 -27.79 17.48
N PHE A 412 9.51 -28.52 18.41
CA PHE A 412 8.23 -28.16 19.03
C PHE A 412 8.30 -26.80 19.74
N LEU A 413 9.33 -26.57 20.55
CA LEU A 413 9.53 -25.29 21.23
C LEU A 413 9.76 -24.12 20.24
N ALA A 414 10.56 -24.33 19.20
CA ALA A 414 10.78 -23.32 18.17
C ALA A 414 9.47 -22.93 17.45
N PHE A 415 8.61 -23.92 17.17
CA PHE A 415 7.28 -23.68 16.58
C PHE A 415 6.39 -22.86 17.52
N TRP A 416 6.25 -23.25 18.78
CA TRP A 416 5.43 -22.55 19.76
C TRP A 416 5.92 -21.13 20.05
N ARG A 417 7.22 -20.94 20.20
CA ARG A 417 7.80 -19.59 20.31
C ARG A 417 7.39 -18.71 19.12
N ARG A 418 7.44 -19.26 17.90
CA ARG A 418 7.01 -18.52 16.71
C ARG A 418 5.52 -18.18 16.75
N LEU A 419 4.69 -19.10 17.16
CA LEU A 419 3.24 -18.89 17.30
C LEU A 419 2.94 -17.76 18.29
N ILE A 420 3.62 -17.73 19.43
CA ILE A 420 3.43 -16.70 20.46
C ILE A 420 3.82 -15.31 19.95
N PHE A 421 4.95 -15.20 19.24
CA PHE A 421 5.29 -13.93 18.58
C PHE A 421 4.22 -13.48 17.59
N ARG A 422 3.50 -14.43 16.97
CA ARG A 422 2.37 -14.09 16.09
C ARG A 422 1.13 -13.65 16.86
N LEU A 423 0.89 -14.16 18.04
CA LEU A 423 -0.17 -13.67 18.92
C LEU A 423 0.11 -12.25 19.41
N ASP A 424 1.37 -11.93 19.70
CA ASP A 424 1.80 -10.58 20.05
C ASP A 424 1.58 -9.61 18.87
N ASP A 425 2.04 -9.97 17.66
CA ASP A 425 1.74 -9.21 16.43
C ASP A 425 0.22 -8.99 16.28
N TYR A 426 -0.59 -10.03 16.50
CA TYR A 426 -2.04 -9.98 16.38
C TYR A 426 -2.67 -8.99 17.36
N LEU A 427 -2.22 -8.98 18.61
CA LEU A 427 -2.68 -8.05 19.62
C LEU A 427 -2.37 -6.59 19.23
N TRP A 428 -1.14 -6.31 18.80
CA TRP A 428 -0.75 -4.98 18.36
C TRP A 428 -1.52 -4.50 17.12
N ASP A 429 -1.79 -5.40 16.19
CA ASP A 429 -2.63 -5.09 15.02
C ASP A 429 -4.07 -4.77 15.49
N THR A 430 -4.65 -5.56 16.41
CA THR A 430 -5.98 -5.28 16.99
C THR A 430 -6.03 -3.90 17.66
N LEU A 431 -5.02 -3.55 18.46
CA LEU A 431 -4.92 -2.22 19.08
C LEU A 431 -4.80 -1.10 18.05
N THR A 432 -4.11 -1.36 16.93
CA THR A 432 -4.03 -0.42 15.82
C THR A 432 -5.39 -0.21 15.15
N ALA A 433 -6.23 -1.25 15.03
CA ALA A 433 -7.59 -1.11 14.53
C ALA A 433 -8.46 -0.22 15.47
N VAL A 434 -8.36 -0.43 16.78
CA VAL A 434 -9.04 0.43 17.77
C VAL A 434 -8.60 1.88 17.60
N TYR A 435 -7.30 2.11 17.47
CA TYR A 435 -6.74 3.44 17.21
C TYR A 435 -7.33 4.08 15.94
N LEU A 436 -7.42 3.32 14.83
CA LEU A 436 -7.99 3.82 13.57
C LEU A 436 -9.47 4.21 13.72
N PHE A 437 -10.27 3.45 14.46
CA PHE A 437 -11.66 3.80 14.75
C PHE A 437 -11.81 5.10 15.55
N ILE A 438 -10.79 5.48 16.32
CA ILE A 438 -10.78 6.74 17.07
C ILE A 438 -10.38 7.90 16.15
N VAL A 439 -9.29 7.77 15.40
CA VAL A 439 -8.69 8.91 14.66
C VAL A 439 -9.32 9.16 13.28
N GLU A 440 -10.01 8.18 12.70
CA GLU A 440 -10.70 8.30 11.41
C GLU A 440 -12.24 8.32 11.58
N TYR A 441 -12.72 8.51 12.79
CA TYR A 441 -14.16 8.44 13.13
C TYR A 441 -15.05 9.29 12.20
N GLU A 442 -14.61 10.51 11.88
CA GLU A 442 -15.38 11.45 11.04
C GLU A 442 -15.48 11.02 9.56
N ARG A 443 -14.57 10.16 9.10
CA ARG A 443 -14.48 9.70 7.70
C ARG A 443 -15.02 8.29 7.50
N MET A 444 -15.45 7.64 8.59
CA MET A 444 -16.04 6.31 8.55
C MET A 444 -17.57 6.39 8.53
N PRO A 445 -18.26 5.40 7.93
CA PRO A 445 -19.71 5.28 8.07
C PRO A 445 -20.10 5.00 9.52
N HIS A 446 -21.39 5.15 9.85
CA HIS A 446 -21.88 4.76 11.18
C HIS A 446 -21.80 3.23 11.33
N ILE A 447 -21.01 2.78 12.30
CA ILE A 447 -20.79 1.36 12.59
C ILE A 447 -21.22 1.08 14.04
N PRO A 448 -22.16 0.15 14.27
CA PRO A 448 -22.55 -0.28 15.61
C PRO A 448 -21.33 -0.81 16.40
N TRP A 449 -21.30 -0.59 17.71
CA TRP A 449 -20.15 -0.93 18.55
C TRP A 449 -19.72 -2.41 18.45
N TYR A 450 -20.68 -3.35 18.38
CA TYR A 450 -20.39 -4.78 18.27
C TYR A 450 -19.71 -5.15 16.95
N LYS A 451 -20.07 -4.47 15.85
CA LYS A 451 -19.35 -4.62 14.57
C LYS A 451 -17.94 -4.04 14.64
N LYS A 452 -17.74 -2.90 15.34
CA LYS A 452 -16.39 -2.36 15.56
C LYS A 452 -15.50 -3.35 16.29
N VAL A 453 -16.00 -4.00 17.35
CA VAL A 453 -15.27 -5.06 18.06
C VAL A 453 -14.93 -6.21 17.12
N LEU A 454 -15.92 -6.70 16.35
CA LEU A 454 -15.69 -7.77 15.37
C LEU A 454 -14.59 -7.36 14.35
N TYR A 455 -14.66 -6.15 13.82
CA TYR A 455 -13.69 -5.67 12.80
C TYR A 455 -12.30 -5.48 13.40
N CYS A 456 -12.16 -5.03 14.63
CA CYS A 456 -10.88 -4.97 15.34
C CYS A 456 -10.26 -6.36 15.50
N LEU A 457 -11.07 -7.35 15.87
CA LEU A 457 -10.61 -8.72 16.05
C LEU A 457 -10.30 -9.43 14.72
N THR A 458 -11.02 -9.15 13.66
CA THR A 458 -10.80 -9.79 12.35
C THR A 458 -9.72 -9.12 11.51
N TRP A 459 -9.43 -7.83 11.73
CA TRP A 459 -8.48 -7.08 10.93
C TRP A 459 -7.06 -7.68 10.85
N PRO A 460 -6.46 -8.24 11.92
CA PRO A 460 -5.12 -8.83 11.80
C PRO A 460 -5.03 -9.99 10.80
N THR A 461 -6.18 -10.62 10.45
CA THR A 461 -6.23 -11.66 9.42
C THR A 461 -5.79 -11.14 8.05
N PHE A 462 -5.98 -9.84 7.79
CA PHE A 462 -5.52 -9.19 6.57
C PHE A 462 -4.00 -9.37 6.38
N ASP A 463 -3.21 -9.05 7.39
CA ASP A 463 -1.75 -9.18 7.31
C ASP A 463 -1.30 -10.65 7.32
N ILE A 464 -2.02 -11.54 8.02
CA ILE A 464 -1.77 -12.99 7.98
C ILE A 464 -1.93 -13.51 6.56
N ILE A 465 -3.05 -13.22 5.88
CA ILE A 465 -3.29 -13.61 4.49
C ILE A 465 -2.19 -13.05 3.58
N GLY A 466 -1.79 -11.78 3.76
CA GLY A 466 -0.72 -11.16 2.99
C GLY A 466 0.64 -11.85 3.12
N ARG A 467 0.97 -12.36 4.30
CA ARG A 467 2.20 -13.14 4.51
C ARG A 467 2.14 -14.47 3.77
N PHE A 468 1.02 -15.20 3.88
CA PHE A 468 0.84 -16.47 3.17
C PHE A 468 0.88 -16.27 1.65
N THR A 469 0.20 -15.24 1.13
CA THR A 469 0.22 -14.96 -0.32
C THR A 469 1.63 -14.58 -0.80
N THR A 470 2.43 -13.91 0.01
CA THR A 470 3.83 -13.59 -0.34
C THR A 470 4.68 -14.85 -0.44
N TYR A 471 4.51 -15.82 0.47
CA TYR A 471 5.25 -17.10 0.40
C TYR A 471 4.84 -17.92 -0.84
N ILE A 472 3.55 -17.97 -1.14
CA ILE A 472 3.03 -18.69 -2.32
C ILE A 472 3.47 -18.00 -3.61
N ALA A 473 3.51 -16.66 -3.63
CA ALA A 473 3.88 -15.87 -4.81
C ALA A 473 5.31 -16.09 -5.29
N VAL A 474 6.22 -16.57 -4.42
CA VAL A 474 7.59 -16.95 -4.80
C VAL A 474 7.58 -18.09 -5.83
N PHE A 475 6.68 -19.08 -5.62
CA PHE A 475 6.66 -20.33 -6.38
C PHE A 475 5.59 -20.36 -7.46
N LYS A 476 4.52 -19.58 -7.32
CA LYS A 476 3.34 -19.64 -8.18
C LYS A 476 3.34 -18.51 -9.20
N LYS A 477 3.27 -18.85 -10.49
CA LYS A 477 2.91 -17.88 -11.55
C LYS A 477 1.47 -17.42 -11.33
N VAL A 478 1.26 -16.11 -11.38
CA VAL A 478 -0.04 -15.49 -11.17
C VAL A 478 -0.53 -14.92 -12.50
N SER A 479 -1.74 -15.34 -12.93
CA SER A 479 -2.42 -14.74 -14.07
C SER A 479 -3.37 -13.63 -13.60
N TRP A 480 -3.49 -12.58 -14.38
CA TRP A 480 -4.47 -11.54 -14.15
C TRP A 480 -5.89 -12.09 -14.42
N LYS A 481 -6.81 -11.90 -13.46
CA LYS A 481 -8.23 -12.21 -13.59
C LYS A 481 -9.04 -11.07 -13.02
N THR A 482 -10.12 -10.71 -13.67
CA THR A 482 -11.08 -9.70 -13.21
C THR A 482 -11.63 -10.03 -11.83
N ILE A 483 -11.90 -9.01 -11.06
CA ILE A 483 -12.65 -9.07 -9.81
C ILE A 483 -14.02 -8.50 -10.13
N PRO A 484 -15.12 -9.22 -9.86
CA PRO A 484 -16.46 -8.67 -10.06
C PRO A 484 -16.69 -7.49 -9.09
N HIS A 485 -17.24 -6.39 -9.60
CA HIS A 485 -17.70 -5.25 -8.83
C HIS A 485 -19.22 -5.16 -8.98
N GLU A 486 -19.94 -5.18 -7.87
CA GLU A 486 -21.40 -5.28 -7.85
C GLU A 486 -22.06 -4.24 -6.95
N SER A 487 -21.27 -3.41 -6.26
CA SER A 487 -21.78 -2.41 -5.33
C SER A 487 -22.50 -1.29 -6.10
N LYS A 488 -23.80 -1.16 -5.89
CA LYS A 488 -24.66 -0.13 -6.47
C LYS A 488 -24.66 1.20 -5.68
N VAL A 489 -23.77 1.34 -4.72
CA VAL A 489 -23.65 2.57 -3.91
C VAL A 489 -23.27 3.73 -4.83
N THR A 490 -24.03 4.82 -4.73
CA THR A 490 -23.79 6.08 -5.46
C THR A 490 -23.08 7.08 -4.56
N ILE A 491 -22.63 8.20 -5.14
CA ILE A 491 -22.01 9.28 -4.36
C ILE A 491 -23.04 9.98 -3.46
N GLU A 492 -24.31 10.07 -3.89
CA GLU A 492 -25.41 10.62 -3.12
C GLU A 492 -25.69 9.79 -1.86
N ASP A 493 -25.64 8.46 -1.95
CA ASP A 493 -25.81 7.56 -0.80
C ASP A 493 -24.75 7.82 0.27
N LEU A 494 -23.49 8.02 -0.15
CA LEU A 494 -22.38 8.31 0.74
C LEU A 494 -22.52 9.68 1.40
N HIS A 495 -22.98 10.69 0.66
CA HIS A 495 -23.26 12.04 1.19
C HIS A 495 -24.45 12.07 2.13
N ALA A 496 -25.54 11.38 1.82
CA ALA A 496 -26.70 11.27 2.70
C ALA A 496 -26.32 10.64 4.04
N CYS A 497 -25.48 9.62 4.02
CA CYS A 497 -24.96 8.98 5.24
C CYS A 497 -24.11 9.95 6.09
N SER A 498 -23.23 10.73 5.46
CA SER A 498 -22.38 11.73 6.13
C SER A 498 -23.20 12.89 6.72
N ASN A 499 -24.18 13.41 6.00
CA ASN A 499 -25.02 14.52 6.45
C ASN A 499 -25.95 14.12 7.62
N ASN A 500 -26.46 12.89 7.62
CA ASN A 500 -27.25 12.36 8.74
C ASN A 500 -26.40 12.24 10.01
N LEU A 501 -25.13 11.86 9.90
CA LEU A 501 -24.19 11.80 11.02
C LEU A 501 -23.91 13.19 11.60
N LYS A 502 -23.68 14.20 10.75
CA LYS A 502 -23.47 15.58 11.19
C LYS A 502 -24.71 16.14 11.91
N LYS A 503 -25.91 15.85 11.39
CA LYS A 503 -27.18 16.25 12.05
C LYS A 503 -27.37 15.56 13.40
N GLN A 504 -27.11 14.27 13.52
CA GLN A 504 -27.20 13.51 14.76
C GLN A 504 -26.18 14.00 15.82
N ALA A 505 -24.95 14.29 15.40
CA ALA A 505 -23.91 14.84 16.26
C ALA A 505 -24.30 16.24 16.77
N ALA A 506 -24.84 17.10 15.91
CA ALA A 506 -25.34 18.44 16.31
C ALA A 506 -26.50 18.37 17.31
N ILE A 507 -27.45 17.45 17.12
CA ILE A 507 -28.57 17.21 18.04
C ILE A 507 -28.07 16.68 19.39
N SER A 508 -27.10 15.76 19.39
CA SER A 508 -26.52 15.22 20.63
C SER A 508 -25.72 16.27 21.43
N HIS A 509 -25.03 17.18 20.75
CA HIS A 509 -24.36 18.31 21.38
C HIS A 509 -25.36 19.33 21.97
N SER A 510 -26.43 19.63 21.24
CA SER A 510 -27.47 20.53 21.69
C SER A 510 -28.22 19.98 22.91
N SER A 511 -28.51 18.67 22.95
CA SER A 511 -29.16 18.03 24.09
C SER A 511 -28.29 17.95 25.35
N LYS A 512 -26.97 17.84 25.22
CA LYS A 512 -26.03 17.90 26.35
C LYS A 512 -25.90 19.30 26.93
N HIS A 513 -25.96 20.34 26.11
CA HIS A 513 -25.96 21.73 26.58
C HIS A 513 -27.26 22.08 27.34
N LEU A 514 -28.39 21.51 26.94
CA LEU A 514 -29.69 21.72 27.62
C LEU A 514 -29.79 20.95 28.94
N GLN A 515 -29.09 19.86 29.13
CA GLN A 515 -29.01 19.14 30.40
C GLN A 515 -27.99 19.73 31.38
N GLY A 516 -26.91 20.36 30.89
CA GLY A 516 -25.91 21.05 31.71
C GLY A 516 -26.36 22.42 32.24
N SER A 517 -27.45 23.00 31.72
CA SER A 517 -28.01 24.29 32.18
C SER A 517 -29.14 24.13 33.18
N LYS A 518 -29.48 22.89 33.60
CA LYS A 518 -30.52 22.56 34.58
C LYS A 518 -29.99 21.88 35.85
N ALA A 519 -28.67 21.86 36.04
CA ALA A 519 -28.03 21.36 37.26
C ALA A 519 -27.43 22.51 38.07
#